data_b3ab08c29f82fe53a96b9605bd18642b
#
_entry.id   b3ab08c29f82fe53a96b9605bd18642b
#
_cell.length_a   1.000
_cell.length_b   1.000
_cell.length_c   1.000
_cell.angle_alpha   90.00
_cell.angle_beta   90.00
_cell.angle_gamma   90.00
#
_symmetry.space_group_name_H-M   'P 1'
#
loop_
_entity.id
_entity.type
_entity.pdbx_description
1 polymer ?
#
loop_
_entity_poly.entity_id
_entity_poly.type
_entity_poly.pdbx_seq_one_letter_code
_entity_poly.pdbx_strand_id
1 'polypeptide(L)'
;MSTGLSSQHAVYVGSFDPLTLGHVDIIRRGASIFEKLTVGIGINPEKHPLFTPDERLSMALEVLKPLKNVQVRCFEGLTVEFVRQCGARVLLRGIRSLSDIETEFTFTLANRAIEPDIDTLFLMASEHLTHVSSTLIKQVAQLATGSVRGKLAEFLPSEVVEPILKKYQRPE
;
A
#
# COMPACT_ATOMS: atom_id res chain seq x y z
N MET A 1 18.83 -14.99 -21.58
CA MET A 1 18.28 -13.81 -22.28
C MET A 1 17.79 -12.84 -21.22
N SER A 2 18.16 -11.55 -21.32
CA SER A 2 17.67 -10.55 -20.36
C SER A 2 16.17 -10.40 -20.54
N THR A 3 15.40 -10.55 -19.47
CA THR A 3 13.92 -10.45 -19.47
C THR A 3 13.40 -9.04 -19.74
N GLY A 4 14.30 -8.05 -19.92
CA GLY A 4 13.93 -6.64 -20.03
C GLY A 4 13.41 -6.01 -18.74
N LEU A 5 13.32 -6.79 -17.64
CA LEU A 5 12.88 -6.32 -16.32
C LEU A 5 14.02 -5.69 -15.53
N SER A 6 13.76 -4.56 -14.88
CA SER A 6 14.75 -3.84 -14.08
C SER A 6 14.74 -4.32 -12.62
N SER A 7 15.91 -4.72 -12.11
CA SER A 7 16.12 -5.02 -10.69
C SER A 7 16.20 -3.75 -9.81
N GLN A 8 16.37 -2.58 -10.41
CA GLN A 8 16.36 -1.28 -9.73
C GLN A 8 14.97 -0.66 -9.66
N HIS A 9 13.97 -1.33 -10.25
CA HIS A 9 12.57 -0.94 -10.18
C HIS A 9 11.80 -1.93 -9.33
N ALA A 10 11.20 -1.46 -8.25
CA ALA A 10 10.29 -2.23 -7.42
C ALA A 10 8.84 -1.77 -7.55
N VAL A 11 7.91 -2.67 -7.29
CA VAL A 11 6.48 -2.38 -7.22
C VAL A 11 5.98 -2.75 -5.83
N TYR A 12 5.36 -1.83 -5.13
CA TYR A 12 4.69 -2.06 -3.85
C TYR A 12 3.19 -2.01 -4.05
N VAL A 13 2.49 -3.11 -3.77
CA VAL A 13 1.05 -3.23 -4.02
C VAL A 13 0.24 -3.32 -2.74
N GLY A 14 -0.96 -2.77 -2.78
CA GLY A 14 -1.93 -2.85 -1.70
C GLY A 14 -3.28 -2.30 -2.10
N SER A 15 -4.29 -2.46 -1.25
CA SER A 15 -5.59 -1.81 -1.44
C SER A 15 -5.54 -0.33 -1.07
N PHE A 16 -4.70 0.04 -0.09
CA PHE A 16 -4.54 1.41 0.44
C PHE A 16 -5.89 2.09 0.71
N ASP A 17 -6.72 1.41 1.49
CA ASP A 17 -8.10 1.80 1.78
C ASP A 17 -8.34 2.05 3.29
N PRO A 18 -7.81 3.16 3.83
CA PRO A 18 -6.93 4.16 3.21
C PRO A 18 -5.43 3.84 3.31
N LEU A 19 -4.60 4.71 2.70
CA LEU A 19 -3.16 4.76 2.91
C LEU A 19 -2.87 5.15 4.37
N THR A 20 -1.97 4.40 5.05
CA THR A 20 -1.58 4.64 6.45
C THR A 20 -0.12 5.04 6.57
N LEU A 21 0.30 5.54 7.74
CA LEU A 21 1.72 5.83 8.00
C LEU A 21 2.60 4.58 7.90
N GLY A 22 2.06 3.39 8.22
CA GLY A 22 2.77 2.12 8.00
C GLY A 22 3.07 1.85 6.52
N HIS A 23 2.13 2.15 5.63
CA HIS A 23 2.37 2.05 4.19
C HIS A 23 3.39 3.09 3.73
N VAL A 24 3.30 4.33 4.22
CA VAL A 24 4.23 5.42 3.87
C VAL A 24 5.65 5.10 4.32
N ASP A 25 5.83 4.47 5.48
CA ASP A 25 7.14 4.02 5.96
C ASP A 25 7.81 3.05 4.97
N ILE A 26 7.08 2.00 4.57
CA ILE A 26 7.57 1.03 3.57
C ILE A 26 7.88 1.71 2.24
N ILE A 27 7.01 2.62 1.77
CA ILE A 27 7.20 3.33 0.51
C ILE A 27 8.44 4.23 0.56
N ARG A 28 8.64 5.01 1.62
CA ARG A 28 9.82 5.87 1.79
C ARG A 28 11.11 5.07 1.80
N ARG A 29 11.14 3.96 2.53
CA ARG A 29 12.30 3.08 2.60
C ARG A 29 12.54 2.36 1.28
N GLY A 30 11.48 1.88 0.63
CA GLY A 30 11.57 1.34 -0.72
C GLY A 30 12.13 2.35 -1.73
N ALA A 31 11.64 3.60 -1.67
CA ALA A 31 12.13 4.69 -2.52
C ALA A 31 13.60 5.07 -2.26
N SER A 32 14.13 4.80 -1.06
CA SER A 32 15.56 5.01 -0.76
C SER A 32 16.47 3.86 -1.23
N ILE A 33 15.89 2.69 -1.46
CA ILE A 33 16.64 1.48 -1.89
C ILE A 33 16.66 1.35 -3.41
N PHE A 34 15.54 1.66 -4.08
CA PHE A 34 15.35 1.47 -5.52
C PHE A 34 15.41 2.80 -6.27
N GLU A 35 15.94 2.77 -7.48
CA GLU A 35 15.96 3.93 -8.36
C GLU A 35 14.54 4.37 -8.74
N LYS A 36 13.62 3.41 -8.83
CA LYS A 36 12.22 3.64 -9.14
C LYS A 36 11.32 2.75 -8.28
N LEU A 37 10.26 3.33 -7.74
CA LEU A 37 9.22 2.59 -7.03
C LEU A 37 7.84 2.91 -7.63
N THR A 38 7.10 1.88 -8.00
CA THR A 38 5.70 2.02 -8.38
C THR A 38 4.81 1.54 -7.23
N VAL A 39 3.91 2.39 -6.76
CA VAL A 39 2.85 2.03 -5.81
C VAL A 39 1.62 1.62 -6.61
N GLY A 40 1.24 0.34 -6.51
CA GLY A 40 0.11 -0.24 -7.22
C GLY A 40 -1.12 -0.33 -6.33
N ILE A 41 -2.18 0.41 -6.64
CA ILE A 41 -3.46 0.36 -5.95
C ILE A 41 -4.30 -0.74 -6.62
N GLY A 42 -4.46 -1.88 -5.94
CA GLY A 42 -5.25 -2.99 -6.45
C GLY A 42 -6.75 -2.69 -6.40
N ILE A 43 -7.41 -2.92 -7.53
CA ILE A 43 -8.86 -2.86 -7.67
C ILE A 43 -9.37 -4.29 -7.66
N ASN A 44 -10.13 -4.66 -6.61
CA ASN A 44 -10.83 -5.94 -6.55
C ASN A 44 -12.33 -5.68 -6.52
N PRO A 45 -13.08 -6.07 -7.56
CA PRO A 45 -14.53 -5.84 -7.63
C PRO A 45 -15.32 -6.57 -6.54
N GLU A 46 -14.79 -7.68 -6.00
CA GLU A 46 -15.45 -8.45 -4.93
C GLU A 46 -15.31 -7.79 -3.55
N LYS A 47 -14.36 -6.87 -3.37
CA LYS A 47 -14.19 -6.13 -2.12
C LYS A 47 -15.01 -4.84 -2.18
N HIS A 48 -15.62 -4.51 -1.06
CA HIS A 48 -16.33 -3.23 -0.87
C HIS A 48 -15.41 -2.24 -0.13
N PRO A 49 -14.52 -1.54 -0.83
CA PRO A 49 -13.62 -0.57 -0.20
C PRO A 49 -14.42 0.65 0.28
N LEU A 50 -13.88 1.34 1.31
CA LEU A 50 -14.45 2.58 1.82
C LEU A 50 -14.30 3.72 0.80
N PHE A 51 -13.16 3.75 0.12
CA PHE A 51 -12.82 4.75 -0.88
C PHE A 51 -12.83 4.16 -2.28
N THR A 52 -13.34 4.92 -3.25
CA THR A 52 -13.25 4.56 -4.67
C THR A 52 -11.79 4.47 -5.12
N PRO A 53 -11.49 3.80 -6.25
CA PRO A 53 -10.14 3.78 -6.81
C PRO A 53 -9.56 5.19 -7.03
N ASP A 54 -10.35 6.12 -7.53
CA ASP A 54 -9.92 7.50 -7.81
C ASP A 54 -9.63 8.27 -6.52
N GLU A 55 -10.44 8.09 -5.47
CA GLU A 55 -10.18 8.69 -4.17
C GLU A 55 -8.87 8.17 -3.57
N ARG A 56 -8.62 6.86 -3.64
CA ARG A 56 -7.38 6.24 -3.15
C ARG A 56 -6.16 6.72 -3.94
N LEU A 57 -6.29 6.81 -5.26
CA LEU A 57 -5.25 7.34 -6.15
C LEU A 57 -4.92 8.79 -5.80
N SER A 58 -5.94 9.65 -5.69
CA SER A 58 -5.76 11.06 -5.38
C SER A 58 -5.04 11.27 -4.03
N MET A 59 -5.49 10.57 -2.97
CA MET A 59 -4.84 10.64 -1.66
C MET A 59 -3.38 10.16 -1.71
N ALA A 60 -3.12 9.05 -2.40
CA ALA A 60 -1.77 8.51 -2.51
C ALA A 60 -0.83 9.45 -3.29
N LEU A 61 -1.30 10.06 -4.38
CA LEU A 61 -0.54 11.05 -5.14
C LEU A 61 -0.17 12.27 -4.30
N GLU A 62 -1.09 12.79 -3.50
CA GLU A 62 -0.81 13.94 -2.64
C GLU A 62 0.18 13.60 -1.52
N VAL A 63 -0.03 12.50 -0.81
CA VAL A 63 0.86 12.04 0.27
C VAL A 63 2.28 11.74 -0.23
N LEU A 64 2.40 11.16 -1.43
CA LEU A 64 3.69 10.69 -1.97
C LEU A 64 4.38 11.70 -2.88
N LYS A 65 3.77 12.85 -3.14
CA LYS A 65 4.30 13.96 -3.96
C LYS A 65 5.76 14.37 -3.66
N PRO A 66 6.25 14.34 -2.40
CA PRO A 66 7.65 14.65 -2.09
C PRO A 66 8.65 13.61 -2.64
N LEU A 67 8.23 12.38 -2.91
CA LEU A 67 9.08 11.28 -3.35
C LEU A 67 9.19 11.27 -4.88
N LYS A 68 10.28 11.83 -5.43
CA LYS A 68 10.43 12.09 -6.88
C LYS A 68 10.54 10.82 -7.74
N ASN A 69 11.01 9.71 -7.16
CA ASN A 69 11.18 8.43 -7.83
C ASN A 69 10.01 7.46 -7.58
N VAL A 70 8.91 7.96 -6.98
CA VAL A 70 7.69 7.17 -6.73
C VAL A 70 6.61 7.53 -7.75
N GLN A 71 6.00 6.50 -8.33
CA GLN A 71 4.82 6.61 -9.19
C GLN A 71 3.64 5.87 -8.56
N VAL A 72 2.42 6.37 -8.72
CA VAL A 72 1.21 5.70 -8.24
C VAL A 72 0.33 5.33 -9.42
N ARG A 73 -0.17 4.10 -9.44
CA ARG A 73 -1.06 3.58 -10.50
C ARG A 73 -2.11 2.66 -9.90
N CYS A 74 -3.33 2.72 -10.42
CA CYS A 74 -4.33 1.68 -10.20
C CYS A 74 -4.11 0.50 -11.15
N PHE A 75 -4.46 -0.71 -10.71
CA PHE A 75 -4.41 -1.90 -11.55
C PHE A 75 -5.50 -2.90 -11.15
N GLU A 76 -5.87 -3.74 -12.10
CA GLU A 76 -6.74 -4.90 -11.94
C GLU A 76 -5.99 -6.17 -12.33
N GLY A 77 -6.48 -7.32 -11.88
CA GLY A 77 -5.88 -8.61 -12.22
C GLY A 77 -4.73 -9.01 -11.29
N LEU A 78 -3.81 -9.83 -11.80
CA LEU A 78 -2.75 -10.43 -11.01
C LEU A 78 -1.63 -9.43 -10.69
N THR A 79 -1.19 -9.43 -9.45
CA THR A 79 -0.09 -8.59 -8.96
C THR A 79 1.18 -8.75 -9.80
N VAL A 80 1.57 -9.98 -10.11
CA VAL A 80 2.81 -10.24 -10.86
C VAL A 80 2.73 -9.79 -12.31
N GLU A 81 1.57 -9.86 -12.94
CA GLU A 81 1.35 -9.29 -14.28
C GLU A 81 1.53 -7.77 -14.25
N PHE A 82 0.98 -7.12 -13.23
CA PHE A 82 1.18 -5.67 -13.05
C PHE A 82 2.64 -5.31 -12.83
N VAL A 83 3.39 -6.08 -12.02
CA VAL A 83 4.84 -5.89 -11.82
C VAL A 83 5.57 -5.99 -13.17
N ARG A 84 5.26 -7.00 -13.99
CA ARG A 84 5.82 -7.16 -15.34
C ARG A 84 5.47 -5.99 -16.26
N GLN A 85 4.21 -5.54 -16.26
CA GLN A 85 3.75 -4.38 -17.05
C GLN A 85 4.47 -3.07 -16.64
N CYS A 86 4.90 -2.96 -15.39
CA CYS A 86 5.73 -1.85 -14.94
C CYS A 86 7.19 -1.95 -15.41
N GLY A 87 7.63 -3.06 -15.98
CA GLY A 87 9.02 -3.33 -16.31
C GLY A 87 9.89 -3.56 -15.06
N ALA A 88 9.29 -3.90 -13.95
CA ALA A 88 9.95 -4.15 -12.67
C ALA A 88 10.24 -5.64 -12.49
N ARG A 89 11.34 -5.95 -11.79
CA ARG A 89 11.69 -7.32 -11.39
C ARG A 89 11.35 -7.61 -9.93
N VAL A 90 11.09 -6.59 -9.12
CA VAL A 90 10.94 -6.72 -7.68
C VAL A 90 9.52 -6.38 -7.25
N LEU A 91 8.85 -7.32 -6.58
CA LEU A 91 7.65 -7.08 -5.79
C LEU A 91 8.06 -6.80 -4.35
N LEU A 92 7.80 -5.58 -3.87
CA LEU A 92 8.07 -5.18 -2.50
C LEU A 92 6.84 -5.44 -1.63
N ARG A 93 7.05 -6.02 -0.43
CA ARG A 93 6.00 -6.27 0.56
C ARG A 93 6.41 -5.81 1.94
N GLY A 94 5.46 -5.28 2.70
CA GLY A 94 5.67 -4.89 4.10
C GLY A 94 5.24 -6.01 5.04
N ILE A 95 6.05 -6.32 6.05
CA ILE A 95 5.77 -7.32 7.09
C ILE A 95 5.66 -6.60 8.44
N ARG A 96 4.59 -6.85 9.18
CA ARG A 96 4.32 -6.25 10.51
C ARG A 96 4.36 -7.29 11.62
N SER A 97 4.00 -8.53 11.31
CA SER A 97 3.85 -9.62 12.27
C SER A 97 4.26 -10.96 11.68
N LEU A 98 4.40 -11.97 12.54
CA LEU A 98 4.67 -13.35 12.11
C LEU A 98 3.52 -13.92 11.25
N SER A 99 2.27 -13.54 11.54
CA SER A 99 1.12 -13.97 10.74
C SER A 99 1.13 -13.36 9.33
N ASP A 100 1.67 -12.15 9.16
CA ASP A 100 1.88 -11.58 7.83
C ASP A 100 2.88 -12.45 7.04
N ILE A 101 3.95 -12.95 7.67
CA ILE A 101 4.97 -13.79 7.02
C ILE A 101 4.35 -15.05 6.42
N GLU A 102 3.53 -15.77 7.16
CA GLU A 102 2.89 -17.00 6.67
C GLU A 102 2.02 -16.75 5.43
N THR A 103 1.22 -15.67 5.49
CA THR A 103 0.34 -15.28 4.39
C THR A 103 1.15 -14.85 3.16
N GLU A 104 2.13 -13.98 3.36
CA GLU A 104 2.98 -13.44 2.30
C GLU A 104 3.88 -14.53 1.68
N PHE A 105 4.33 -15.49 2.48
CA PHE A 105 5.10 -16.64 1.99
C PHE A 105 4.27 -17.46 0.98
N THR A 106 3.02 -17.76 1.31
CA THR A 106 2.11 -18.48 0.41
C THR A 106 1.91 -17.73 -0.89
N PHE A 107 1.64 -16.42 -0.83
CA PHE A 107 1.50 -15.59 -2.03
C PHE A 107 2.80 -15.51 -2.84
N THR A 108 3.95 -15.45 -2.18
CA THR A 108 5.26 -15.41 -2.85
C THR A 108 5.52 -16.68 -3.66
N LEU A 109 5.19 -17.85 -3.10
CA LEU A 109 5.32 -19.12 -3.82
C LEU A 109 4.40 -19.18 -5.05
N ALA A 110 3.14 -18.75 -4.91
CA ALA A 110 2.20 -18.69 -6.01
C ALA A 110 2.66 -17.70 -7.10
N ASN A 111 3.09 -16.50 -6.70
CA ASN A 111 3.61 -15.49 -7.60
C ASN A 111 4.82 -15.98 -8.39
N ARG A 112 5.76 -16.68 -7.73
CA ARG A 112 6.96 -17.24 -8.36
C ARG A 112 6.64 -18.38 -9.33
N ALA A 113 5.59 -19.15 -9.05
CA ALA A 113 5.13 -20.20 -9.96
C ALA A 113 4.54 -19.62 -11.25
N ILE A 114 3.87 -18.45 -11.17
CA ILE A 114 3.25 -17.76 -12.32
C ILE A 114 4.30 -16.97 -13.10
N GLU A 115 5.17 -16.22 -12.41
CA GLU A 115 6.19 -15.32 -12.96
C GLU A 115 7.55 -15.56 -12.31
N PRO A 116 8.33 -16.55 -12.78
CA PRO A 116 9.60 -16.94 -12.15
C PRO A 116 10.68 -15.86 -12.14
N ASP A 117 10.56 -14.87 -13.04
CA ASP A 117 11.52 -13.77 -13.18
C ASP A 117 11.28 -12.62 -12.19
N ILE A 118 10.18 -12.67 -11.41
CA ILE A 118 9.84 -11.66 -10.41
C ILE A 118 10.18 -12.18 -9.01
N ASP A 119 11.05 -11.46 -8.33
CA ASP A 119 11.43 -11.74 -6.95
C ASP A 119 10.59 -10.90 -5.96
N THR A 120 10.25 -11.49 -4.81
CA THR A 120 9.57 -10.78 -3.72
C THR A 120 10.59 -10.40 -2.64
N LEU A 121 10.64 -9.12 -2.29
CA LEU A 121 11.44 -8.61 -1.18
C LEU A 121 10.54 -8.11 -0.05
N PHE A 122 10.95 -8.38 1.18
CA PHE A 122 10.22 -7.99 2.37
C PHE A 122 10.94 -6.88 3.13
N LEU A 123 10.19 -5.86 3.54
CA LEU A 123 10.64 -4.86 4.51
C LEU A 123 9.82 -5.01 5.78
N MET A 124 10.51 -5.13 6.91
CA MET A 124 9.88 -5.09 8.23
C MET A 124 9.35 -3.67 8.49
N ALA A 125 8.11 -3.56 8.94
CA ALA A 125 7.54 -2.29 9.37
C ALA A 125 8.31 -1.74 10.58
N SER A 126 8.39 -0.41 10.69
CA SER A 126 8.94 0.24 11.87
C SER A 126 8.13 -0.14 13.11
N GLU A 127 8.79 -0.39 14.24
CA GLU A 127 8.20 -0.94 15.46
C GLU A 127 6.92 -0.21 15.91
N HIS A 128 6.96 1.12 15.92
CA HIS A 128 5.85 1.98 16.33
C HIS A 128 4.67 1.98 15.34
N LEU A 129 4.81 1.37 14.15
CA LEU A 129 3.77 1.27 13.11
C LEU A 129 3.26 -0.17 12.90
N THR A 130 3.78 -1.15 13.61
CA THR A 130 3.40 -2.56 13.43
C THR A 130 1.93 -2.84 13.69
N HIS A 131 1.30 -2.10 14.60
CA HIS A 131 -0.11 -2.21 14.94
C HIS A 131 -1.04 -1.43 14.00
N VAL A 132 -0.48 -0.60 13.11
CA VAL A 132 -1.28 0.25 12.21
C VAL A 132 -1.78 -0.56 11.00
N SER A 133 -3.10 -0.64 10.82
CA SER A 133 -3.71 -1.25 9.65
C SER A 133 -4.91 -0.44 9.16
N SER A 134 -5.20 -0.48 7.86
CA SER A 134 -6.37 0.20 7.29
C SER A 134 -7.68 -0.28 7.90
N THR A 135 -7.77 -1.58 8.24
CA THR A 135 -8.95 -2.15 8.90
C THR A 135 -9.16 -1.56 10.29
N LEU A 136 -8.11 -1.53 11.12
CA LEU A 136 -8.18 -0.91 12.45
C LEU A 136 -8.56 0.56 12.35
N ILE A 137 -7.95 1.30 11.43
CA ILE A 137 -8.23 2.72 11.24
C ILE A 137 -9.68 2.97 10.83
N LYS A 138 -10.25 2.16 9.95
CA LYS A 138 -11.68 2.26 9.59
C LYS A 138 -12.59 2.01 10.79
N GLN A 139 -12.31 1.01 11.61
CA GLN A 139 -13.05 0.74 12.83
C GLN A 139 -12.97 1.89 13.83
N VAL A 140 -11.76 2.43 14.05
CA VAL A 140 -11.57 3.59 14.93
C VAL A 140 -12.31 4.81 14.41
N ALA A 141 -12.22 5.12 13.12
CA ALA A 141 -12.89 6.27 12.51
C ALA A 141 -14.42 6.16 12.57
N GLN A 142 -14.97 4.94 12.40
CA GLN A 142 -16.40 4.67 12.49
C GLN A 142 -16.97 4.90 13.89
N LEU A 143 -16.18 4.61 14.93
CA LEU A 143 -16.59 4.73 16.33
C LEU A 143 -16.14 6.07 16.94
N ALA A 144 -15.44 6.90 16.17
CA ALA A 144 -14.85 8.14 16.66
C ALA A 144 -15.90 9.16 17.08
N THR A 145 -15.77 9.64 18.30
CA THR A 145 -16.40 10.86 18.81
C THR A 145 -15.36 11.99 18.84
N GLY A 146 -15.78 13.26 18.94
CA GLY A 146 -14.99 14.46 18.70
C GLY A 146 -13.51 14.52 19.17
N SER A 147 -13.12 13.78 20.23
CA SER A 147 -11.73 13.74 20.73
C SER A 147 -10.79 12.79 19.96
N VAL A 148 -11.33 11.89 19.13
CA VAL A 148 -10.55 10.84 18.43
C VAL A 148 -9.87 11.38 17.17
N ARG A 149 -10.34 12.49 16.62
CA ARG A 149 -9.79 13.14 15.43
C ARG A 149 -8.28 13.40 15.53
N GLY A 150 -7.80 13.93 16.67
CA GLY A 150 -6.38 14.16 16.90
C GLY A 150 -5.54 12.88 16.93
N LYS A 151 -6.12 11.77 17.40
CA LYS A 151 -5.44 10.48 17.47
C LYS A 151 -5.30 9.77 16.13
N LEU A 152 -6.19 10.02 15.16
CA LEU A 152 -6.05 9.46 13.82
C LEU A 152 -4.79 9.98 13.10
N ALA A 153 -4.34 11.19 13.41
CA ALA A 153 -3.11 11.77 12.86
C ALA A 153 -1.83 11.03 13.31
N GLU A 154 -1.90 10.21 14.37
CA GLU A 154 -0.78 9.35 14.80
C GLU A 154 -0.60 8.13 13.86
N PHE A 155 -1.61 7.80 13.07
CA PHE A 155 -1.66 6.60 12.23
C PHE A 155 -1.83 6.89 10.74
N LEU A 156 -2.32 8.08 10.40
CA LEU A 156 -2.65 8.50 9.04
C LEU A 156 -1.84 9.73 8.62
N PRO A 157 -1.47 9.81 7.33
CA PRO A 157 -1.05 11.08 6.76
C PRO A 157 -2.13 12.15 6.93
N SER A 158 -1.73 13.41 7.10
CA SER A 158 -2.65 14.54 7.31
C SER A 158 -3.71 14.65 6.22
N GLU A 159 -3.32 14.34 4.97
CA GLU A 159 -4.16 14.39 3.77
C GLU A 159 -5.29 13.33 3.78
N VAL A 160 -5.16 12.30 4.63
CA VAL A 160 -6.11 11.18 4.71
C VAL A 160 -7.09 11.34 5.89
N VAL A 161 -6.74 12.14 6.91
CA VAL A 161 -7.54 12.29 8.14
C VAL A 161 -8.93 12.86 7.84
N GLU A 162 -9.03 13.96 7.12
CA GLU A 162 -10.33 14.56 6.78
C GLU A 162 -11.18 13.68 5.85
N PRO A 163 -10.63 13.11 4.77
CA PRO A 163 -11.39 12.19 3.91
C PRO A 163 -12.03 11.03 4.68
N ILE A 164 -11.30 10.36 5.59
CA ILE A 164 -11.87 9.22 6.32
C ILE A 164 -12.96 9.67 7.30
N LEU A 165 -12.78 10.81 7.98
CA LEU A 165 -13.79 11.33 8.88
C LEU A 165 -15.09 11.68 8.14
N LYS A 166 -15.00 12.27 6.94
CA LYS A 166 -16.17 12.57 6.10
C LYS A 166 -16.96 11.33 5.70
N LYS A 167 -16.31 10.18 5.47
CA LYS A 167 -16.98 8.91 5.13
C LYS A 167 -17.87 8.40 6.26
N TYR A 168 -17.57 8.75 7.52
CA TYR A 168 -18.31 8.30 8.70
C TYR A 168 -19.14 9.40 9.37
N GLN A 169 -19.13 10.63 8.85
CA GLN A 169 -20.06 11.66 9.29
C GLN A 169 -21.48 11.21 8.92
N ARG A 170 -22.33 11.01 9.94
CA ARG A 170 -23.78 10.82 9.70
C ARG A 170 -24.32 12.15 9.21
N PRO A 171 -25.15 12.16 8.15
CA PRO A 171 -25.97 13.36 7.86
C PRO A 171 -26.84 13.62 9.10
N GLU A 172 -26.86 14.88 9.56
CA GLU A 172 -27.77 15.37 10.59
C GLU A 172 -29.23 15.23 10.13
#